data_0abb3a3ea106763dd318286d44779669
#
_entry.id   0abb3a3ea106763dd318286d44779669
#
_cell.length_a   1.000
_cell.length_b   1.000
_cell.length_c   1.000
_cell.angle_alpha   90.00
_cell.angle_beta   90.00
_cell.angle_gamma   90.00
#
_symmetry.space_group_name_H-M   'P 1'
#
loop_
_entity.id
_entity.type
_entity.pdbx_description
1 polymer ?
#
loop_
_entity_poly.entity_id
_entity_poly.type
_entity_poly.pdbx_seq_one_letter_code
_entity_poly.pdbx_strand_id
1 'polypeptide(L)'
;MQGLTTSLFAYYRTAVANNIDDNSPLGVSIYANALSTLKALDICYDSFIREFRLGKKRIIVPAQCIRTVIDPQTGEMRRYFDASDEAYEALSTDSPDSLKIQDNSIELRVDEHERAINAFLSILCLQVGFSAGTFTFDRATGLKTATEVISENSKTYKTIKGHQLQVKMAIAKIIDAIVQIASLYDMKWNGYSIKALASQGWETKVVFDDSILQDRQTNINEGILLIGNGLMSKKRFMVEKLGYTEEEAVQELMEIEKESSISADMVDMAEQAGQEANSINPNEEPEAKEDDEEAAEDES
;
A
#
# COMPACT_ATOMS: atom_id res chain seq x y z
N MET A 1 -17.88 22.60 -36.93
CA MET A 1 -17.26 23.36 -35.83
C MET A 1 -15.96 23.97 -36.39
N GLN A 2 -16.00 25.23 -36.74
CA GLN A 2 -14.80 25.98 -37.19
C GLN A 2 -14.17 26.62 -35.96
N GLY A 3 -12.85 26.51 -35.81
CA GLY A 3 -12.10 27.14 -34.73
C GLY A 3 -11.51 26.26 -33.65
N LEU A 4 -11.67 24.94 -33.75
CA LEU A 4 -11.00 23.98 -32.86
C LEU A 4 -9.70 23.49 -33.50
N THR A 5 -8.62 23.59 -32.77
CA THR A 5 -7.27 23.16 -33.20
C THR A 5 -6.88 21.80 -32.62
N THR A 6 -7.57 21.38 -31.57
CA THR A 6 -7.31 20.10 -30.90
C THR A 6 -8.49 19.15 -31.06
N SER A 7 -8.20 17.85 -30.94
CA SER A 7 -9.20 16.79 -30.89
C SER A 7 -10.06 16.93 -29.63
N LEU A 8 -11.38 16.75 -29.77
CA LEU A 8 -12.32 16.79 -28.64
C LEU A 8 -12.33 15.54 -27.78
N PHE A 9 -11.44 14.62 -28.05
CA PHE A 9 -11.25 13.43 -27.23
C PHE A 9 -9.77 13.23 -26.95
N ALA A 10 -9.47 12.63 -25.81
CA ALA A 10 -8.13 12.17 -25.48
C ALA A 10 -8.10 10.64 -25.46
N TYR A 11 -7.13 10.09 -26.14
CA TYR A 11 -6.88 8.66 -26.14
C TYR A 11 -5.87 8.33 -25.03
N TYR A 12 -6.27 7.49 -24.08
CA TYR A 12 -5.39 6.92 -23.09
C TYR A 12 -4.90 5.55 -23.56
N ARG A 13 -3.61 5.31 -23.48
CA ARG A 13 -3.00 3.99 -23.69
C ARG A 13 -2.14 3.65 -22.48
N THR A 14 -2.04 2.35 -22.20
CA THR A 14 -1.13 1.84 -21.18
C THR A 14 0.32 2.12 -21.55
N ALA A 15 1.22 2.17 -20.57
CA ALA A 15 2.66 2.33 -20.80
C ALA A 15 3.35 1.02 -21.25
N VAL A 16 2.57 0.08 -21.80
CA VAL A 16 3.06 -1.20 -22.32
C VAL A 16 3.18 -1.11 -23.82
N ALA A 17 4.31 -1.57 -24.38
CA ALA A 17 4.49 -1.65 -25.81
C ALA A 17 3.51 -2.64 -26.44
N ASN A 18 2.92 -2.27 -27.59
CA ASN A 18 2.11 -3.18 -28.36
C ASN A 18 3.02 -4.13 -29.14
N ASN A 19 3.14 -5.35 -28.66
CA ASN A 19 3.88 -6.43 -29.30
C ASN A 19 2.95 -7.45 -30.01
N ILE A 20 1.66 -7.15 -30.09
CA ILE A 20 0.66 -7.96 -30.79
C ILE A 20 0.53 -7.50 -32.24
N ASP A 21 0.56 -6.16 -32.43
CA ASP A 21 0.51 -5.53 -33.74
C ASP A 21 1.41 -4.28 -33.74
N ASP A 22 2.59 -4.43 -34.31
CA ASP A 22 3.62 -3.38 -34.36
C ASP A 22 3.20 -2.16 -35.19
N ASN A 23 2.22 -2.32 -36.12
CA ASN A 23 1.72 -1.26 -36.98
C ASN A 23 0.54 -0.49 -36.34
N SER A 24 0.00 -0.98 -35.24
CA SER A 24 -1.16 -0.36 -34.57
C SER A 24 -0.72 0.66 -33.53
N PRO A 25 -1.23 1.90 -33.58
CA PRO A 25 -0.99 2.90 -32.52
C PRO A 25 -1.77 2.61 -31.24
N LEU A 26 -2.60 1.56 -31.23
CA LEU A 26 -3.44 1.22 -30.09
C LEU A 26 -2.62 0.65 -28.93
N GLY A 27 -3.06 0.92 -27.72
CA GLY A 27 -2.49 0.30 -26.51
C GLY A 27 -2.94 -1.14 -26.35
N VAL A 28 -2.18 -1.90 -25.60
CA VAL A 28 -2.53 -3.27 -25.19
C VAL A 28 -2.86 -3.30 -23.70
N SER A 29 -3.53 -4.34 -23.25
CA SER A 29 -3.79 -4.55 -21.83
C SER A 29 -2.49 -4.68 -21.05
N ILE A 30 -2.49 -4.23 -19.78
CA ILE A 30 -1.35 -4.38 -18.86
C ILE A 30 -0.92 -5.85 -18.72
N TYR A 31 -1.87 -6.78 -18.79
CA TYR A 31 -1.63 -8.22 -18.68
C TYR A 31 -1.56 -8.95 -20.03
N ALA A 32 -1.47 -8.22 -21.16
CA ALA A 32 -1.43 -8.85 -22.48
C ALA A 32 -0.30 -9.88 -22.60
N ASN A 33 0.87 -9.58 -22.05
CA ASN A 33 2.05 -10.46 -22.07
C ASN A 33 1.97 -11.62 -21.06
N ALA A 34 0.97 -11.62 -20.19
CA ALA A 34 0.83 -12.58 -19.09
C ALA A 34 -0.35 -13.54 -19.26
N LEU A 35 -1.06 -13.52 -20.38
CA LEU A 35 -2.27 -14.32 -20.59
C LEU A 35 -2.01 -15.83 -20.42
N SER A 36 -0.89 -16.35 -20.89
CA SER A 36 -0.52 -17.76 -20.73
C SER A 36 -0.25 -18.12 -19.27
N THR A 37 0.39 -17.22 -18.52
CA THR A 37 0.67 -17.39 -17.08
C THR A 37 -0.61 -17.29 -16.27
N LEU A 38 -1.53 -16.38 -16.60
CA LEU A 38 -2.85 -16.29 -15.96
C LEU A 38 -3.64 -17.58 -16.16
N LYS A 39 -3.63 -18.14 -17.39
CA LYS A 39 -4.27 -19.43 -17.65
C LYS A 39 -3.63 -20.59 -16.86
N ALA A 40 -2.30 -20.60 -16.73
CA ALA A 40 -1.61 -21.61 -15.93
C ALA A 40 -1.94 -21.47 -14.43
N LEU A 41 -2.04 -20.23 -13.93
CA LEU A 41 -2.44 -19.93 -12.57
C LEU A 41 -3.87 -20.41 -12.27
N ASP A 42 -4.81 -20.18 -13.20
CA ASP A 42 -6.19 -20.65 -13.12
C ASP A 42 -6.25 -22.17 -13.01
N ILE A 43 -5.48 -22.89 -13.84
CA ILE A 43 -5.38 -24.35 -13.78
C ILE A 43 -4.77 -24.82 -12.45
N CYS A 44 -3.76 -24.15 -11.93
CA CYS A 44 -3.16 -24.47 -10.64
C CYS A 44 -4.16 -24.29 -9.50
N TYR A 45 -4.92 -23.20 -9.52
CA TYR A 45 -5.93 -22.92 -8.53
C TYR A 45 -7.09 -23.94 -8.57
N ASP A 46 -7.57 -24.29 -9.77
CA ASP A 46 -8.59 -25.34 -9.93
C ASP A 46 -8.06 -26.69 -9.44
N SER A 47 -6.81 -27.02 -9.74
CA SER A 47 -6.16 -28.24 -9.26
C SER A 47 -6.04 -28.27 -7.73
N PHE A 48 -5.76 -27.13 -7.09
CA PHE A 48 -5.71 -27.00 -5.64
C PHE A 48 -7.09 -27.25 -5.00
N ILE A 49 -8.16 -26.67 -5.56
CA ILE A 49 -9.53 -26.95 -5.11
C ILE A 49 -9.87 -28.42 -5.29
N ARG A 50 -9.46 -28.99 -6.41
CA ARG A 50 -9.71 -30.39 -6.73
C ARG A 50 -9.00 -31.34 -5.78
N GLU A 51 -7.80 -31.00 -5.30
CA GLU A 51 -7.07 -31.76 -4.31
C GLU A 51 -7.89 -31.96 -3.03
N PHE A 52 -8.54 -30.91 -2.53
CA PHE A 52 -9.43 -31.01 -1.36
C PHE A 52 -10.69 -31.83 -1.63
N ARG A 53 -11.24 -31.74 -2.85
CA ARG A 53 -12.42 -32.51 -3.20
C ARG A 53 -12.14 -34.00 -3.34
N LEU A 54 -11.00 -34.35 -3.93
CA LEU A 54 -10.62 -35.75 -4.16
C LEU A 54 -9.86 -36.35 -2.97
N GLY A 55 -9.16 -35.54 -2.19
CA GLY A 55 -8.38 -35.95 -1.02
C GLY A 55 -9.21 -36.20 0.23
N LYS A 56 -10.55 -36.20 0.13
CA LYS A 56 -11.41 -36.60 1.25
C LYS A 56 -11.06 -37.99 1.68
N LYS A 57 -10.95 -38.18 2.99
CA LYS A 57 -10.71 -39.50 3.58
C LYS A 57 -11.79 -40.47 3.13
N ARG A 58 -11.39 -41.63 2.56
CA ARG A 58 -12.32 -42.67 2.12
C ARG A 58 -11.92 -43.98 2.77
N ILE A 59 -12.88 -44.63 3.41
CA ILE A 59 -12.71 -45.97 3.95
C ILE A 59 -13.46 -46.92 3.00
N ILE A 60 -12.71 -47.83 2.38
CA ILE A 60 -13.26 -48.80 1.47
C ILE A 60 -13.73 -50.01 2.32
N VAL A 61 -15.04 -50.29 2.24
CA VAL A 61 -15.66 -51.36 3.00
C VAL A 61 -16.25 -52.38 2.01
N PRO A 62 -16.05 -53.69 2.22
CA PRO A 62 -16.71 -54.71 1.40
C PRO A 62 -18.24 -54.58 1.44
N ALA A 63 -18.90 -54.72 0.29
CA ALA A 63 -20.34 -54.53 0.15
C ALA A 63 -21.16 -55.44 1.08
N GLN A 64 -20.58 -56.60 1.44
CA GLN A 64 -21.22 -57.58 2.38
C GLN A 64 -21.29 -57.06 3.84
N CYS A 65 -20.44 -56.09 4.20
CA CYS A 65 -20.44 -55.50 5.54
C CYS A 65 -21.50 -54.40 5.70
N ILE A 66 -22.19 -54.02 4.61
CA ILE A 66 -23.19 -52.95 4.61
C ILE A 66 -24.56 -53.55 4.93
N ARG A 67 -25.22 -53.04 5.94
CA ARG A 67 -26.60 -53.45 6.27
C ARG A 67 -27.54 -53.04 5.18
N THR A 68 -28.28 -54.02 4.64
CA THR A 68 -29.37 -53.83 3.71
C THR A 68 -30.65 -53.73 4.54
N VAL A 69 -31.38 -52.63 4.41
CA VAL A 69 -32.69 -52.45 5.04
C VAL A 69 -33.73 -52.58 3.92
N ILE A 70 -34.69 -53.47 4.15
CA ILE A 70 -35.83 -53.59 3.23
C ILE A 70 -36.85 -52.54 3.66
N ASP A 71 -37.21 -51.65 2.74
CA ASP A 71 -38.26 -50.67 2.97
C ASP A 71 -39.60 -51.38 3.20
N PRO A 72 -40.23 -51.25 4.37
CA PRO A 72 -41.46 -51.99 4.68
C PRO A 72 -42.67 -51.54 3.85
N GLN A 73 -42.61 -50.42 3.17
CA GLN A 73 -43.70 -49.89 2.36
C GLN A 73 -43.55 -50.24 0.89
N THR A 74 -42.36 -50.28 0.36
CA THR A 74 -42.09 -50.48 -1.09
C THR A 74 -41.54 -51.87 -1.40
N GLY A 75 -41.03 -52.63 -0.37
CA GLY A 75 -40.37 -53.91 -0.58
C GLY A 75 -39.02 -53.80 -1.28
N GLU A 76 -38.53 -52.62 -1.57
CA GLU A 76 -37.26 -52.41 -2.21
C GLU A 76 -36.12 -52.53 -1.23
N MET A 77 -35.05 -53.22 -1.63
CA MET A 77 -33.79 -53.26 -0.90
C MET A 77 -33.07 -51.92 -1.02
N ARG A 78 -33.14 -51.10 -0.02
CA ARG A 78 -32.30 -49.91 0.10
C ARG A 78 -31.05 -50.21 0.91
N ARG A 79 -29.91 -50.01 0.30
CA ARG A 79 -28.63 -49.97 1.00
C ARG A 79 -28.55 -48.60 1.70
N TYR A 80 -28.60 -48.61 3.02
CA TYR A 80 -28.51 -47.42 3.81
C TYR A 80 -27.02 -47.08 4.00
N PHE A 81 -26.56 -46.11 3.23
CA PHE A 81 -25.50 -45.24 3.64
C PHE A 81 -26.16 -43.99 4.19
N ASP A 82 -25.80 -43.60 5.38
CA ASP A 82 -26.15 -42.29 5.86
C ASP A 82 -25.44 -41.26 4.92
N ALA A 83 -26.20 -40.39 4.29
CA ALA A 83 -25.64 -39.37 3.37
C ALA A 83 -24.66 -38.40 4.08
N SER A 84 -24.64 -38.43 5.41
CA SER A 84 -23.67 -37.72 6.24
C SER A 84 -22.35 -38.47 6.39
N ASP A 85 -22.27 -39.75 6.10
CA ASP A 85 -21.06 -40.59 6.14
C ASP A 85 -20.35 -40.57 4.77
N GLU A 86 -19.83 -39.46 4.37
CA GLU A 86 -19.04 -39.31 3.12
C GLU A 86 -17.71 -40.13 3.13
N ALA A 87 -17.42 -40.83 4.22
CA ALA A 87 -16.15 -41.50 4.45
C ALA A 87 -16.09 -42.96 3.97
N TYR A 88 -17.20 -43.56 3.56
CA TYR A 88 -17.25 -45.00 3.23
C TYR A 88 -17.62 -45.22 1.75
N GLU A 89 -16.86 -46.07 1.08
CA GLU A 89 -17.14 -46.51 -0.28
C GLU A 89 -17.28 -48.04 -0.30
N ALA A 90 -18.41 -48.53 -0.78
CA ALA A 90 -18.67 -49.95 -0.85
C ALA A 90 -18.17 -50.55 -2.17
N LEU A 91 -17.20 -51.47 -2.10
CA LEU A 91 -16.74 -52.25 -3.22
C LEU A 91 -17.33 -53.67 -3.17
N SER A 92 -17.93 -54.08 -4.30
CA SER A 92 -18.35 -55.49 -4.48
C SER A 92 -17.11 -56.32 -4.83
N THR A 93 -16.82 -57.35 -3.97
CA THR A 93 -15.70 -58.28 -4.24
C THR A 93 -16.24 -59.70 -4.25
N ASP A 94 -15.84 -60.48 -5.24
CA ASP A 94 -16.31 -61.83 -5.48
C ASP A 94 -15.52 -62.89 -4.64
N SER A 95 -14.50 -62.49 -3.88
CA SER A 95 -13.66 -63.39 -3.10
C SER A 95 -13.81 -63.19 -1.59
N PRO A 96 -14.13 -64.27 -0.82
CA PRO A 96 -14.27 -64.21 0.62
C PRO A 96 -12.99 -63.82 1.38
N ASP A 97 -11.80 -64.07 0.79
CA ASP A 97 -10.49 -63.79 1.40
C ASP A 97 -10.06 -62.29 1.31
N SER A 98 -10.81 -61.49 0.60
CA SER A 98 -10.51 -60.05 0.40
C SER A 98 -11.34 -59.10 1.30
N LEU A 99 -11.95 -59.60 2.35
CA LEU A 99 -12.70 -58.84 3.36
C LEU A 99 -11.78 -58.00 4.24
N LYS A 100 -11.01 -57.06 3.61
CA LYS A 100 -10.20 -56.11 4.34
C LYS A 100 -10.81 -54.72 4.22
N ILE A 101 -11.06 -54.08 5.36
CA ILE A 101 -11.35 -52.65 5.40
C ILE A 101 -10.04 -51.92 5.06
N GLN A 102 -10.06 -51.14 3.99
CA GLN A 102 -8.90 -50.39 3.54
C GLN A 102 -9.11 -48.91 3.82
N ASP A 103 -8.24 -48.33 4.64
CA ASP A 103 -8.17 -46.89 4.83
C ASP A 103 -7.37 -46.29 3.64
N ASN A 104 -8.06 -45.56 2.81
CA ASN A 104 -7.46 -44.86 1.66
C ASN A 104 -7.36 -43.37 2.02
N SER A 105 -6.59 -43.05 3.03
CA SER A 105 -6.28 -41.66 3.39
C SER A 105 -5.11 -41.20 2.55
N ILE A 106 -5.36 -40.20 1.69
CA ILE A 106 -4.34 -39.55 0.86
C ILE A 106 -3.88 -38.31 1.62
N GLU A 107 -2.56 -38.13 1.72
CA GLU A 107 -1.98 -36.90 2.24
C GLU A 107 -2.22 -35.77 1.22
N LEU A 108 -2.74 -34.64 1.69
CA LEU A 108 -3.02 -33.48 0.83
C LEU A 108 -1.72 -32.75 0.53
N ARG A 109 -1.45 -32.49 -0.75
CA ARG A 109 -0.24 -31.81 -1.24
C ARG A 109 -0.41 -30.28 -1.20
N VAL A 110 -0.74 -29.73 -0.04
CA VAL A 110 -1.01 -28.30 0.13
C VAL A 110 0.23 -27.47 -0.18
N ASP A 111 1.38 -27.84 0.36
CA ASP A 111 2.64 -27.12 0.22
C ASP A 111 3.12 -27.07 -1.24
N GLU A 112 2.95 -28.15 -2.00
CA GLU A 112 3.32 -28.21 -3.41
C GLU A 112 2.43 -27.30 -4.25
N HIS A 113 1.13 -27.26 -3.97
CA HIS A 113 0.21 -26.36 -4.64
C HIS A 113 0.52 -24.90 -4.32
N GLU A 114 0.79 -24.58 -3.07
CA GLU A 114 1.17 -23.25 -2.64
C GLU A 114 2.46 -22.78 -3.31
N ARG A 115 3.51 -23.62 -3.34
CA ARG A 115 4.76 -23.32 -4.05
C ARG A 115 4.55 -23.09 -5.53
N ALA A 116 3.71 -23.91 -6.20
CA ALA A 116 3.41 -23.77 -7.61
C ALA A 116 2.68 -22.44 -7.89
N ILE A 117 1.66 -22.10 -7.11
CA ILE A 117 0.91 -20.85 -7.23
C ILE A 117 1.85 -19.65 -7.01
N ASN A 118 2.68 -19.67 -5.96
CA ASN A 118 3.64 -18.60 -5.68
C ASN A 118 4.67 -18.43 -6.81
N ALA A 119 5.12 -19.52 -7.43
CA ALA A 119 6.03 -19.46 -8.59
C ALA A 119 5.35 -18.78 -9.78
N PHE A 120 4.10 -19.12 -10.11
CA PHE A 120 3.36 -18.48 -11.19
C PHE A 120 3.00 -17.02 -10.87
N LEU A 121 2.68 -16.67 -9.62
CA LEU A 121 2.48 -15.29 -9.19
C LEU A 121 3.75 -14.46 -9.36
N SER A 122 4.91 -15.00 -9.05
CA SER A 122 6.20 -14.34 -9.26
C SER A 122 6.48 -14.08 -10.74
N ILE A 123 6.21 -15.05 -11.62
CA ILE A 123 6.32 -14.90 -13.07
C ILE A 123 5.33 -13.83 -13.58
N LEU A 124 4.09 -13.86 -13.08
CA LEU A 124 3.06 -12.87 -13.41
C LEU A 124 3.52 -11.46 -13.06
N CYS A 125 4.05 -11.26 -11.84
CA CYS A 125 4.61 -9.97 -11.41
C CYS A 125 5.67 -9.46 -12.40
N LEU A 126 6.61 -10.34 -12.81
CA LEU A 126 7.66 -9.97 -13.75
C LEU A 126 7.12 -9.56 -15.12
N GLN A 127 6.13 -10.28 -15.64
CA GLN A 127 5.51 -10.03 -16.95
C GLN A 127 4.66 -8.76 -16.98
N VAL A 128 3.96 -8.44 -15.88
CA VAL A 128 3.13 -7.23 -15.75
C VAL A 128 3.95 -6.01 -15.35
N GLY A 129 5.23 -6.19 -14.99
CA GLY A 129 6.13 -5.10 -14.62
C GLY A 129 6.12 -4.77 -13.13
N PHE A 130 5.61 -5.66 -12.29
CA PHE A 130 5.71 -5.55 -10.84
C PHE A 130 7.00 -6.21 -10.32
N SER A 131 7.36 -5.86 -9.11
CA SER A 131 8.44 -6.51 -8.38
C SER A 131 8.04 -7.93 -7.97
N ALA A 132 8.99 -8.86 -7.97
CA ALA A 132 8.74 -10.21 -7.47
C ALA A 132 8.28 -10.15 -6.01
N GLY A 133 7.27 -10.96 -5.65
CA GLY A 133 6.72 -10.96 -4.29
C GLY A 133 5.65 -9.89 -4.01
N THR A 134 5.28 -9.06 -5.01
CA THR A 134 4.13 -8.15 -4.87
C THR A 134 2.83 -8.92 -4.62
N PHE A 135 2.66 -10.05 -5.33
CA PHE A 135 1.59 -11.00 -5.11
C PHE A 135 2.20 -12.30 -4.61
N THR A 136 1.99 -12.62 -3.35
CA THR A 136 2.43 -13.87 -2.73
C THR A 136 1.49 -14.25 -1.59
N PHE A 137 1.29 -15.56 -1.39
CA PHE A 137 0.61 -16.07 -0.21
C PHE A 137 1.52 -16.05 1.01
N ASP A 138 2.82 -16.20 0.78
CA ASP A 138 3.81 -16.21 1.84
C ASP A 138 4.30 -14.78 2.11
N ARG A 139 3.79 -14.17 3.17
CA ARG A 139 4.34 -12.93 3.68
C ARG A 139 5.59 -13.29 4.48
N ALA A 140 6.74 -13.08 3.89
CA ALA A 140 7.99 -13.10 4.64
C ALA A 140 7.87 -12.14 5.85
N THR A 141 7.70 -12.71 7.03
CA THR A 141 7.55 -12.00 8.31
C THR A 141 8.92 -11.57 8.88
N GLY A 142 9.83 -11.12 8.01
CA GLY A 142 11.10 -10.50 8.42
C GLY A 142 10.91 -9.00 8.61
N LEU A 143 11.50 -8.45 9.68
CA LEU A 143 11.68 -7.00 9.83
C LEU A 143 12.58 -6.51 8.69
N LYS A 144 11.97 -5.93 7.64
CA LYS A 144 12.70 -5.31 6.54
C LYS A 144 12.86 -3.84 6.83
N THR A 145 14.01 -3.28 6.48
CA THR A 145 14.24 -1.84 6.54
C THR A 145 13.45 -1.14 5.43
N ALA A 146 13.05 0.11 5.65
CA ALA A 146 12.35 0.91 4.65
C ALA A 146 13.10 0.95 3.31
N THR A 147 14.41 1.04 3.33
CA THR A 147 15.29 1.05 2.15
C THR A 147 15.22 -0.27 1.37
N GLU A 148 15.18 -1.41 2.06
CA GLU A 148 15.02 -2.72 1.42
C GLU A 148 13.66 -2.84 0.72
N VAL A 149 12.59 -2.40 1.39
CA VAL A 149 11.22 -2.39 0.82
C VAL A 149 11.15 -1.51 -0.44
N ILE A 150 11.77 -0.32 -0.41
CA ILE A 150 11.82 0.58 -1.58
C ILE A 150 12.63 -0.05 -2.70
N SER A 151 13.78 -0.66 -2.40
CA SER A 151 14.62 -1.33 -3.38
C SER A 151 13.89 -2.52 -4.01
N GLU A 152 13.25 -3.36 -3.21
CA GLU A 152 12.45 -4.49 -3.69
C GLU A 152 11.31 -4.04 -4.61
N ASN A 153 10.63 -2.93 -4.27
CA ASN A 153 9.49 -2.43 -5.02
C ASN A 153 9.87 -1.45 -6.16
N SER A 154 11.16 -1.23 -6.40
CA SER A 154 11.63 -0.23 -7.38
C SER A 154 11.08 -0.45 -8.80
N LYS A 155 10.90 -1.71 -9.23
CA LYS A 155 10.33 -2.04 -10.54
C LYS A 155 8.85 -1.67 -10.61
N THR A 156 8.08 -1.98 -9.56
CA THR A 156 6.67 -1.59 -9.43
C THR A 156 6.52 -0.07 -9.54
N TYR A 157 7.36 0.69 -8.83
CA TYR A 157 7.33 2.15 -8.87
C TYR A 157 7.63 2.71 -10.27
N LYS A 158 8.60 2.15 -10.97
CA LYS A 158 8.91 2.55 -12.37
C LYS A 158 7.72 2.30 -13.28
N THR A 159 7.05 1.15 -13.15
CA THR A 159 5.87 0.80 -13.93
C THR A 159 4.71 1.76 -13.64
N ILE A 160 4.43 2.05 -12.37
CA ILE A 160 3.39 3.00 -11.97
C ILE A 160 3.69 4.40 -12.54
N LYS A 161 4.92 4.90 -12.40
CA LYS A 161 5.31 6.20 -12.97
C LYS A 161 5.15 6.25 -14.50
N GLY A 162 5.44 5.16 -15.19
CA GLY A 162 5.19 5.04 -16.62
C GLY A 162 3.70 5.19 -16.97
N HIS A 163 2.82 4.54 -16.22
CA HIS A 163 1.37 4.65 -16.40
C HIS A 163 0.85 6.04 -16.02
N GLN A 164 1.33 6.63 -14.90
CA GLN A 164 0.99 7.98 -14.49
C GLN A 164 1.32 9.02 -15.57
N LEU A 165 2.46 8.88 -16.25
CA LEU A 165 2.84 9.77 -17.35
C LEU A 165 1.83 9.70 -18.51
N GLN A 166 1.36 8.53 -18.88
CA GLN A 166 0.35 8.35 -19.93
C GLN A 166 -1.01 8.95 -19.51
N VAL A 167 -1.40 8.76 -18.26
CA VAL A 167 -2.62 9.38 -17.69
C VAL A 167 -2.49 10.90 -17.69
N LYS A 168 -1.34 11.44 -17.26
CA LYS A 168 -1.07 12.88 -17.26
C LYS A 168 -1.23 13.49 -18.66
N MET A 169 -0.67 12.84 -19.68
CA MET A 169 -0.80 13.30 -21.07
C MET A 169 -2.25 13.25 -21.56
N ALA A 170 -3.02 12.23 -21.19
CA ALA A 170 -4.42 12.12 -21.57
C ALA A 170 -5.27 13.20 -20.88
N ILE A 171 -5.07 13.42 -19.58
CA ILE A 171 -5.77 14.48 -18.82
C ILE A 171 -5.45 15.87 -19.40
N ALA A 172 -4.19 16.16 -19.68
CA ALA A 172 -3.81 17.43 -20.28
C ALA A 172 -4.56 17.69 -21.60
N LYS A 173 -4.62 16.69 -22.49
CA LYS A 173 -5.36 16.79 -23.76
C LYS A 173 -6.86 17.01 -23.56
N ILE A 174 -7.48 16.36 -22.55
CA ILE A 174 -8.90 16.58 -22.24
C ILE A 174 -9.12 18.00 -21.74
N ILE A 175 -8.26 18.49 -20.86
CA ILE A 175 -8.35 19.87 -20.33
C ILE A 175 -8.18 20.88 -21.46
N ASP A 176 -7.22 20.66 -22.36
CA ASP A 176 -7.02 21.49 -23.54
C ASP A 176 -8.29 21.57 -24.41
N ALA A 177 -8.94 20.42 -24.64
CA ALA A 177 -10.20 20.38 -25.39
C ALA A 177 -11.33 21.12 -24.66
N ILE A 178 -11.46 20.95 -23.34
CA ILE A 178 -12.47 21.64 -22.52
C ILE A 178 -12.29 23.15 -22.59
N VAL A 179 -11.05 23.63 -22.42
CA VAL A 179 -10.77 25.07 -22.44
C VAL A 179 -10.99 25.67 -23.82
N GLN A 180 -10.65 24.95 -24.90
CA GLN A 180 -10.95 25.43 -26.26
C GLN A 180 -12.45 25.53 -26.50
N ILE A 181 -13.23 24.57 -26.07
CA ILE A 181 -14.71 24.63 -26.18
C ILE A 181 -15.25 25.82 -25.35
N ALA A 182 -14.80 25.92 -24.09
CA ALA A 182 -15.22 26.97 -23.19
C ALA A 182 -14.86 28.38 -23.72
N SER A 183 -13.70 28.51 -24.36
CA SER A 183 -13.28 29.76 -25.02
C SER A 183 -14.11 30.07 -26.26
N LEU A 184 -14.50 29.05 -27.04
CA LEU A 184 -15.33 29.20 -28.23
C LEU A 184 -16.73 29.71 -27.90
N TYR A 185 -17.32 29.27 -26.81
CA TYR A 185 -18.66 29.65 -26.33
C TYR A 185 -18.61 30.79 -25.30
N ASP A 186 -17.46 31.46 -25.09
CA ASP A 186 -17.26 32.51 -24.10
C ASP A 186 -17.84 32.19 -22.72
N MET A 187 -17.60 30.94 -22.26
CA MET A 187 -18.06 30.50 -20.98
C MET A 187 -17.34 31.24 -19.85
N LYS A 188 -18.06 31.44 -18.73
CA LYS A 188 -17.52 32.10 -17.54
C LYS A 188 -17.40 31.11 -16.42
N TRP A 189 -16.31 31.18 -15.67
CA TRP A 189 -16.10 30.41 -14.43
C TRP A 189 -15.74 31.39 -13.31
N ASN A 190 -16.46 31.32 -12.20
CA ASN A 190 -16.33 32.27 -11.08
C ASN A 190 -16.34 33.74 -11.50
N GLY A 191 -17.15 34.12 -12.53
CA GLY A 191 -17.24 35.48 -13.04
C GLY A 191 -16.17 35.88 -14.05
N TYR A 192 -15.13 35.06 -14.26
CA TYR A 192 -14.05 35.31 -15.22
C TYR A 192 -14.35 34.65 -16.57
N SER A 193 -14.08 35.36 -17.67
CA SER A 193 -14.17 34.79 -19.02
C SER A 193 -13.01 33.81 -19.24
N ILE A 194 -13.33 32.55 -19.57
CA ILE A 194 -12.32 31.53 -19.87
C ILE A 194 -11.52 31.91 -21.12
N LYS A 195 -12.16 32.58 -22.08
CA LYS A 195 -11.49 33.08 -23.27
C LYS A 195 -10.40 34.09 -22.94
N ALA A 196 -10.65 35.01 -22.00
CA ALA A 196 -9.67 35.99 -21.55
C ALA A 196 -8.50 35.34 -20.81
N LEU A 197 -8.79 34.35 -19.96
CA LEU A 197 -7.77 33.58 -19.25
C LEU A 197 -6.92 32.74 -20.23
N ALA A 198 -7.55 32.06 -21.17
CA ALA A 198 -6.87 31.22 -22.15
C ALA A 198 -5.95 32.03 -23.08
N SER A 199 -6.27 33.32 -23.38
CA SER A 199 -5.41 34.19 -24.18
C SER A 199 -4.08 34.55 -23.49
N GLN A 200 -3.99 34.44 -22.16
CA GLN A 200 -2.76 34.70 -21.39
C GLN A 200 -1.82 33.49 -21.38
N GLY A 201 -2.26 32.34 -21.89
CA GLY A 201 -1.57 31.07 -21.80
C GLY A 201 -1.92 30.34 -20.51
N TRP A 202 -1.90 29.02 -20.55
CA TRP A 202 -2.18 28.16 -19.43
C TRP A 202 -1.31 26.91 -19.51
N GLU A 203 -1.00 26.32 -18.36
CA GLU A 203 -0.32 25.05 -18.25
C GLU A 203 -1.11 24.13 -17.33
N THR A 204 -1.36 22.90 -17.79
CA THR A 204 -2.05 21.90 -16.99
C THR A 204 -1.03 21.17 -16.13
N LYS A 205 -1.12 21.34 -14.81
CA LYS A 205 -0.32 20.59 -13.84
C LYS A 205 -1.17 19.47 -13.23
N VAL A 206 -0.85 18.21 -13.54
CA VAL A 206 -1.45 17.04 -12.91
C VAL A 206 -0.49 16.52 -11.84
N VAL A 207 -0.97 16.49 -10.61
CA VAL A 207 -0.23 15.98 -9.44
C VAL A 207 -0.88 14.68 -9.00
N PHE A 208 -0.09 13.63 -8.87
CA PHE A 208 -0.52 12.38 -8.27
C PHE A 208 -0.10 12.36 -6.80
N ASP A 209 -0.94 11.84 -5.95
CA ASP A 209 -0.57 11.56 -4.56
C ASP A 209 0.28 10.30 -4.53
N ASP A 210 1.59 10.48 -4.52
CA ASP A 210 2.58 9.41 -4.46
C ASP A 210 2.96 9.05 -2.99
N SER A 211 2.21 9.54 -2.01
CA SER A 211 2.51 9.37 -0.58
C SER A 211 2.61 7.90 -0.14
N ILE A 212 1.90 7.01 -0.82
CA ILE A 212 1.96 5.55 -0.60
C ILE A 212 3.24 4.94 -1.20
N LEU A 213 3.83 5.60 -2.20
CA LEU A 213 4.95 5.07 -3.00
C LEU A 213 6.32 5.57 -2.51
N GLN A 214 6.35 6.63 -1.75
CA GLN A 214 7.57 7.20 -1.19
C GLN A 214 7.56 7.03 0.32
N ASP A 215 8.67 6.51 0.86
CA ASP A 215 8.87 6.53 2.29
C ASP A 215 8.87 7.99 2.76
N ARG A 216 7.86 8.35 3.57
CA ARG A 216 7.69 9.69 4.13
C ARG A 216 8.98 10.15 4.84
N GLN A 217 9.68 9.22 5.49
CA GLN A 217 10.93 9.51 6.18
C GLN A 217 12.05 9.90 5.21
N THR A 218 12.18 9.20 4.08
CA THR A 218 13.17 9.52 3.04
C THR A 218 12.91 10.90 2.44
N ASN A 219 11.64 11.23 2.16
CA ASN A 219 11.24 12.55 1.65
C ASN A 219 11.54 13.69 2.65
N ILE A 220 11.30 13.45 3.93
CA ILE A 220 11.63 14.41 5.00
C ILE A 220 13.13 14.59 5.10
N ASN A 221 13.90 13.50 5.09
CA ASN A 221 15.37 13.55 5.19
C ASN A 221 16.00 14.27 3.99
N GLU A 222 15.52 14.00 2.76
CA GLU A 222 15.95 14.76 1.58
C GLU A 222 15.64 16.26 1.71
N GLY A 223 14.46 16.60 2.21
CA GLY A 223 14.04 17.97 2.43
C GLY A 223 14.93 18.69 3.46
N ILE A 224 15.27 18.03 4.56
CA ILE A 224 16.19 18.55 5.57
C ILE A 224 17.57 18.79 4.97
N LEU A 225 18.09 17.85 4.17
CA LEU A 225 19.35 18.02 3.46
C LEU A 225 19.34 19.21 2.50
N LEU A 226 18.24 19.40 1.75
CA LEU A 226 18.08 20.53 0.82
C LEU A 226 18.01 21.88 1.56
N ILE A 227 17.36 21.92 2.73
CA ILE A 227 17.34 23.12 3.58
C ILE A 227 18.75 23.40 4.14
N GLY A 228 19.43 22.35 4.66
CA GLY A 228 20.78 22.48 5.20
C GLY A 228 21.81 23.00 4.18
N ASN A 229 21.65 22.63 2.91
CA ASN A 229 22.47 23.10 1.79
C ASN A 229 21.98 24.42 1.17
N GLY A 230 20.93 25.05 1.71
CA GLY A 230 20.40 26.32 1.19
C GLY A 230 19.68 26.21 -0.17
N LEU A 231 19.35 25.00 -0.63
CA LEU A 231 18.69 24.73 -1.92
C LEU A 231 17.17 24.78 -1.84
N MET A 232 16.59 24.73 -0.64
CA MET A 232 15.13 24.80 -0.42
C MET A 232 14.83 25.68 0.78
N SER A 233 13.80 26.54 0.67
CA SER A 233 13.32 27.34 1.80
C SER A 233 12.50 26.49 2.76
N LYS A 234 12.52 26.83 4.08
CA LYS A 234 11.70 26.17 5.11
C LYS A 234 10.20 26.19 4.76
N LYS A 235 9.68 27.32 4.24
CA LYS A 235 8.30 27.46 3.77
C LYS A 235 7.96 26.42 2.68
N ARG A 236 8.83 26.32 1.67
CA ARG A 236 8.63 25.41 0.55
C ARG A 236 8.67 23.94 0.99
N PHE A 237 9.53 23.61 1.92
CA PHE A 237 9.61 22.29 2.53
C PHE A 237 8.31 21.91 3.25
N MET A 238 7.73 22.83 4.04
CA MET A 238 6.47 22.59 4.75
C MET A 238 5.32 22.33 3.77
N VAL A 239 5.25 23.12 2.69
CA VAL A 239 4.20 22.96 1.68
C VAL A 239 4.40 21.68 0.84
N GLU A 240 5.61 21.44 0.30
CA GLU A 240 5.83 20.35 -0.66
C GLU A 240 6.06 18.99 -0.01
N LYS A 241 6.67 18.95 1.19
CA LYS A 241 7.07 17.68 1.84
C LYS A 241 6.19 17.31 3.04
N LEU A 242 5.68 18.29 3.79
CA LEU A 242 4.82 18.05 4.94
C LEU A 242 3.33 18.20 4.65
N GLY A 243 2.97 18.84 3.50
CA GLY A 243 1.58 18.98 3.06
C GLY A 243 0.81 20.14 3.69
N TYR A 244 1.52 21.13 4.28
CA TYR A 244 0.89 22.34 4.80
C TYR A 244 0.36 23.21 3.67
N THR A 245 -0.67 23.99 3.94
CA THR A 245 -1.07 25.09 3.05
C THR A 245 -0.05 26.23 3.14
N GLU A 246 -0.02 27.14 2.18
CA GLU A 246 0.91 28.28 2.23
C GLU A 246 0.69 29.17 3.47
N GLU A 247 -0.57 29.31 3.88
CA GLU A 247 -0.95 30.11 5.04
C GLU A 247 -0.52 29.45 6.36
N GLU A 248 -0.77 28.15 6.51
CA GLU A 248 -0.31 27.35 7.65
C GLU A 248 1.22 27.33 7.78
N ALA A 249 1.93 27.16 6.65
CA ALA A 249 3.38 27.17 6.64
C ALA A 249 4.00 28.53 7.07
N VAL A 250 3.32 29.64 6.79
CA VAL A 250 3.75 30.96 7.24
C VAL A 250 3.47 31.15 8.74
N GLN A 251 2.32 30.69 9.23
CA GLN A 251 1.99 30.76 10.64
C GLN A 251 2.96 29.95 11.50
N GLU A 252 3.22 28.69 11.09
CA GLU A 252 4.17 27.81 11.76
C GLU A 252 5.59 28.40 11.81
N LEU A 253 6.05 29.02 10.71
CA LEU A 253 7.36 29.69 10.69
C LEU A 253 7.41 30.88 11.64
N MET A 254 6.33 31.65 11.79
CA MET A 254 6.25 32.75 12.74
C MET A 254 6.26 32.25 14.20
N GLU A 255 5.59 31.12 14.48
CA GLU A 255 5.62 30.48 15.80
C GLU A 255 7.01 29.97 16.17
N ILE A 256 7.69 29.28 15.25
CA ILE A 256 9.08 28.83 15.43
C ILE A 256 10.04 30.01 15.68
N GLU A 257 9.88 31.12 14.94
CA GLU A 257 10.71 32.33 15.13
C GLU A 257 10.48 32.97 16.51
N LYS A 258 9.22 33.01 16.96
CA LYS A 258 8.84 33.49 18.27
C LYS A 258 9.39 32.62 19.40
N GLU A 259 9.32 31.29 19.25
CA GLU A 259 9.92 30.36 20.23
C GLU A 259 11.44 30.49 20.29
N SER A 260 12.09 30.67 19.14
CA SER A 260 13.54 30.85 19.07
C SER A 260 13.97 32.17 19.73
N SER A 261 13.18 33.25 19.58
CA SER A 261 13.47 34.52 20.26
C SER A 261 13.32 34.46 21.79
N ILE A 262 12.24 33.77 22.25
CA ILE A 262 12.01 33.55 23.68
C ILE A 262 13.17 32.69 24.31
N SER A 263 13.66 31.69 23.59
CA SER A 263 14.75 30.87 24.06
C SER A 263 16.08 31.65 24.12
N ALA A 264 16.32 32.56 23.18
CA ALA A 264 17.50 33.45 23.21
C ALA A 264 17.44 34.43 24.37
N ASP A 265 16.29 35.04 24.62
CA ASP A 265 16.10 35.94 25.77
C ASP A 265 16.29 35.20 27.12
N MET A 266 15.86 33.96 27.23
CA MET A 266 16.07 33.13 28.43
C MET A 266 17.56 32.76 28.64
N VAL A 267 18.29 32.52 27.57
CA VAL A 267 19.75 32.26 27.64
C VAL A 267 20.49 33.52 28.07
N ASP A 268 20.17 34.69 27.52
CA ASP A 268 20.75 35.96 27.91
C ASP A 268 20.44 36.31 29.38
N MET A 269 19.23 36.06 29.86
CA MET A 269 18.88 36.23 31.27
C MET A 269 19.65 35.28 32.20
N ALA A 270 19.86 34.03 31.76
CA ALA A 270 20.64 33.06 32.52
C ALA A 270 22.11 33.42 32.57
N GLU A 271 22.69 33.96 31.49
CA GLU A 271 24.09 34.46 31.47
C GLU A 271 24.25 35.71 32.34
N GLN A 272 23.30 36.65 32.33
CA GLN A 272 23.32 37.82 33.22
C GLN A 272 23.17 37.43 34.68
N ALA A 273 22.30 36.51 35.03
CA ALA A 273 22.18 35.99 36.41
C ALA A 273 23.46 35.25 36.86
N GLY A 274 24.13 34.54 35.95
CA GLY A 274 25.42 33.89 36.23
C GLY A 274 26.58 34.89 36.46
N GLN A 275 26.56 36.04 35.78
CA GLN A 275 27.53 37.10 35.94
C GLN A 275 27.31 37.88 37.25
N GLU A 276 26.04 38.14 37.64
CA GLU A 276 25.73 38.75 38.94
C GLU A 276 26.10 37.85 40.13
N ALA A 277 25.86 36.54 40.00
CA ALA A 277 26.25 35.58 41.04
C ALA A 277 27.80 35.48 41.22
N ASN A 278 28.56 35.73 40.15
CA ASN A 278 30.03 35.69 40.20
C ASN A 278 30.69 37.03 40.65
N SER A 279 29.88 38.09 40.78
CA SER A 279 30.31 39.40 41.28
C SER A 279 30.20 39.57 42.81
N ILE A 280 29.57 38.62 43.51
CA ILE A 280 29.49 38.60 44.97
C ILE A 280 30.83 38.09 45.49
N ASN A 281 31.58 39.00 46.05
CA ASN A 281 32.92 38.81 46.62
C ASN A 281 32.90 37.76 47.76
N PRO A 282 33.71 36.69 47.74
CA PRO A 282 33.66 35.66 48.79
C PRO A 282 34.43 36.01 50.12
N ASN A 283 34.70 37.30 50.41
CA ASN A 283 35.47 37.73 51.58
C ASN A 283 34.69 38.65 52.53
N GLU A 284 33.39 38.44 52.76
CA GLU A 284 32.78 39.02 53.99
C GLU A 284 32.38 37.86 54.91
N GLU A 285 33.21 37.69 55.98
CA GLU A 285 32.85 36.87 57.14
C GLU A 285 31.63 37.50 57.83
N PRO A 286 30.59 36.75 58.20
CA PRO A 286 29.54 37.27 59.06
C PRO A 286 30.01 37.34 60.49
N GLU A 287 30.02 38.58 61.07
CA GLU A 287 30.19 38.83 62.51
C GLU A 287 29.12 38.04 63.27
N ALA A 288 29.63 37.25 64.21
CA ALA A 288 28.81 36.58 65.24
C ALA A 288 28.17 37.60 66.16
N LYS A 289 26.85 37.56 66.23
CA LYS A 289 26.07 38.08 67.38
C LYS A 289 25.63 36.93 68.25
N GLU A 290 26.28 36.81 69.40
CA GLU A 290 25.84 36.13 70.61
C GLU A 290 24.55 36.82 71.14
N ASP A 291 23.82 36.03 71.90
CA ASP A 291 22.75 36.36 72.89
C ASP A 291 21.34 35.97 72.36
N ASP A 292 20.48 35.32 73.10
CA ASP A 292 20.42 34.79 74.47
C ASP A 292 19.36 33.67 74.51
N GLU A 293 19.59 32.76 75.44
CA GLU A 293 18.65 31.78 75.93
C GLU A 293 17.32 32.45 76.41
N GLU A 294 16.20 31.89 76.13
CA GLU A 294 15.22 31.65 77.19
C GLU A 294 14.23 30.55 76.78
N ALA A 295 14.11 29.68 77.72
CA ALA A 295 13.23 28.51 77.77
C ALA A 295 11.75 28.89 77.84
N ALA A 296 10.89 28.05 77.33
CA ALA A 296 9.69 27.61 78.02
C ALA A 296 9.06 26.41 77.26
N GLU A 297 9.04 25.35 77.96
CA GLU A 297 8.13 24.25 78.07
C GLU A 297 6.66 24.62 77.72
N ASP A 298 5.96 23.79 77.06
CA ASP A 298 4.92 22.92 77.62
C ASP A 298 3.73 22.71 76.64
N GLU A 299 3.34 21.46 76.54
CA GLU A 299 2.02 20.86 76.34
C GLU A 299 1.15 21.20 75.08
N SER A 300 1.01 20.27 74.26
CA SER A 300 -0.14 19.32 74.17
C SER A 300 -0.08 18.49 72.89
#